data_67053b0b9a632ef060cb65743528bebb
#
_entry.id   67053b0b9a632ef060cb65743528bebb
#
_cell.length_a   1.000
_cell.length_b   1.000
_cell.length_c   1.000
_cell.angle_alpha   90.00
_cell.angle_beta   90.00
_cell.angle_gamma   90.00
#
_symmetry.space_group_name_H-M   'P 1'
#
loop_
_entity.id
_entity.type
_entity.pdbx_description
1 polymer ?
#
loop_
_entity_poly.entity_id
_entity_poly.type
_entity_poly.pdbx_seq_one_letter_code
_entity_poly.pdbx_strand_id
1 'polypeptide(L)'
;MNNKNHRIFFFFLVFSLLVNGGNTFAKKSKDREYWVKTMIKIIDALYTNLSQNTLRKNMPVETFDGLNNGNTRKNVTHLEALGRSFDGISAWLNLPPDDTEEGQLRAKYTNLVVKSIANAVNPESPDYMRFDGPGGQP
;
A
#
# COMPACT_ATOMS: atom_id res chain seq x y z
N MET A 1 -17.57 58.48 7.65
CA MET A 1 -17.53 57.27 6.80
C MET A 1 -18.22 56.17 7.59
N ASN A 2 -19.27 55.59 7.06
CA ASN A 2 -20.37 54.94 7.78
C ASN A 2 -19.97 53.52 8.21
N ASN A 3 -19.93 53.26 9.51
CA ASN A 3 -19.50 51.96 10.15
C ASN A 3 -20.33 50.75 9.69
N LYS A 4 -21.51 50.96 9.07
CA LYS A 4 -22.37 49.91 8.53
C LYS A 4 -21.78 49.25 7.28
N ASN A 5 -21.06 49.99 6.44
CA ASN A 5 -20.53 49.46 5.17
C ASN A 5 -19.28 48.54 5.41
N HIS A 6 -18.50 48.77 6.47
CA HIS A 6 -17.38 47.88 6.84
C HIS A 6 -17.85 46.52 7.38
N ARG A 7 -18.98 46.49 8.12
CA ARG A 7 -19.54 45.24 8.64
C ARG A 7 -20.10 44.35 7.52
N ILE A 8 -20.75 44.94 6.51
CA ILE A 8 -21.28 44.22 5.34
C ILE A 8 -20.11 43.69 4.48
N PHE A 9 -19.07 44.48 4.26
CA PHE A 9 -17.88 44.06 3.50
C PHE A 9 -17.14 42.92 4.18
N PHE A 10 -17.03 42.93 5.50
CA PHE A 10 -16.40 41.89 6.28
C PHE A 10 -17.19 40.57 6.23
N PHE A 11 -18.53 40.63 6.27
CA PHE A 11 -19.40 39.46 6.12
C PHE A 11 -19.30 38.84 4.72
N PHE A 12 -19.21 39.63 3.66
CA PHE A 12 -19.02 39.12 2.30
C PHE A 12 -17.65 38.48 2.10
N LEU A 13 -16.59 39.05 2.70
CA LEU A 13 -15.24 38.48 2.63
C LEU A 13 -15.14 37.13 3.37
N VAL A 14 -15.74 37.00 4.57
CA VAL A 14 -15.74 35.76 5.34
C VAL A 14 -16.60 34.70 4.65
N PHE A 15 -17.74 35.07 4.05
CA PHE A 15 -18.59 34.15 3.29
C PHE A 15 -17.92 33.65 1.99
N SER A 16 -17.18 34.47 1.32
CA SER A 16 -16.42 34.08 0.12
C SER A 16 -15.28 33.08 0.42
N LEU A 17 -14.65 33.17 1.59
CA LEU A 17 -13.63 32.21 2.05
C LEU A 17 -14.21 30.85 2.41
N LEU A 18 -15.44 30.78 2.89
CA LEU A 18 -16.12 29.54 3.24
C LEU A 18 -16.59 28.73 2.01
N VAL A 19 -16.91 29.41 0.88
CA VAL A 19 -17.41 28.75 -0.34
C VAL A 19 -16.30 28.10 -1.16
N ASN A 20 -15.07 28.60 -1.08
CA ASN A 20 -13.94 28.04 -1.85
C ASN A 20 -13.25 26.83 -1.23
N GLY A 21 -13.56 26.47 0.03
CA GLY A 21 -12.95 25.33 0.73
C GLY A 21 -13.51 23.95 0.30
N GLY A 22 -14.76 23.91 -0.17
CA GLY A 22 -15.45 22.64 -0.40
C GLY A 22 -14.90 21.81 -1.57
N ASN A 23 -14.46 22.45 -2.63
CA ASN A 23 -14.02 21.74 -3.85
C ASN A 23 -12.62 21.11 -3.74
N THR A 24 -11.74 21.68 -2.93
CA THR A 24 -10.38 21.15 -2.72
C THR A 24 -10.40 19.89 -1.85
N PHE A 25 -11.25 19.84 -0.83
CA PHE A 25 -11.39 18.64 0.01
C PHE A 25 -12.06 17.48 -0.73
N ALA A 26 -13.09 17.72 -1.54
CA ALA A 26 -13.76 16.69 -2.32
C ALA A 26 -12.86 16.09 -3.41
N LYS A 27 -12.03 16.89 -4.07
CA LYS A 27 -11.06 16.43 -5.07
C LYS A 27 -9.96 15.60 -4.39
N LYS A 28 -9.42 16.06 -3.27
CA LYS A 28 -8.41 15.34 -2.50
C LYS A 28 -8.89 13.99 -1.98
N SER A 29 -10.17 13.86 -1.60
CA SER A 29 -10.79 12.60 -1.19
C SER A 29 -10.85 11.58 -2.33
N LYS A 30 -11.28 12.01 -3.54
CA LYS A 30 -11.34 11.13 -4.72
C LYS A 30 -9.98 10.66 -5.18
N ASP A 31 -8.97 11.53 -5.16
CA ASP A 31 -7.59 11.18 -5.52
C ASP A 31 -7.04 10.15 -4.51
N ARG A 32 -7.30 10.33 -3.21
CA ARG A 32 -6.90 9.38 -2.18
C ARG A 32 -7.53 8.01 -2.39
N GLU A 33 -8.82 7.97 -2.61
CA GLU A 33 -9.56 6.73 -2.90
C GLU A 33 -9.00 5.99 -4.13
N TYR A 34 -8.73 6.73 -5.21
CA TYR A 34 -8.11 6.19 -6.41
C TYR A 34 -6.74 5.56 -6.13
N TRP A 35 -5.88 6.27 -5.38
CA TRP A 35 -4.55 5.76 -5.05
C TRP A 35 -4.59 4.56 -4.11
N VAL A 36 -5.48 4.54 -3.11
CA VAL A 36 -5.67 3.38 -2.23
C VAL A 36 -6.15 2.17 -3.05
N LYS A 37 -7.14 2.33 -3.92
CA LYS A 37 -7.61 1.25 -4.80
C LYS A 37 -6.51 0.74 -5.73
N THR A 38 -5.70 1.62 -6.27
CA THR A 38 -4.57 1.24 -7.14
C THR A 38 -3.51 0.47 -6.37
N MET A 39 -3.13 0.95 -5.19
CA MET A 39 -2.21 0.25 -4.29
C MET A 39 -2.71 -1.16 -3.97
N ILE A 40 -3.98 -1.29 -3.58
CA ILE A 40 -4.58 -2.59 -3.27
C ILE A 40 -4.50 -3.55 -4.47
N LYS A 41 -4.80 -3.10 -5.68
CA LYS A 41 -4.68 -3.93 -6.90
C LYS A 41 -3.27 -4.49 -7.10
N ILE A 42 -2.25 -3.74 -6.71
CA ILE A 42 -0.85 -4.15 -6.86
C ILE A 42 -0.48 -5.20 -5.81
N ILE A 43 -0.92 -5.04 -4.57
CA ILE A 43 -0.45 -5.85 -3.44
C ILE A 43 -1.34 -7.05 -3.09
N ASP A 44 -2.62 -7.05 -3.50
CA ASP A 44 -3.61 -8.02 -3.02
C ASP A 44 -3.21 -9.47 -3.34
N ALA A 45 -2.82 -9.74 -4.56
CA ALA A 45 -2.43 -11.09 -4.97
C ALA A 45 -1.24 -11.61 -4.15
N LEU A 46 -0.23 -10.78 -3.90
CA LEU A 46 0.95 -11.14 -3.13
C LEU A 46 0.57 -11.50 -1.69
N TYR A 47 -0.06 -10.57 -0.96
CA TYR A 47 -0.34 -10.77 0.48
C TYR A 47 -1.42 -11.80 0.73
N THR A 48 -2.43 -11.91 -0.14
CA THR A 48 -3.44 -12.95 -0.03
C THR A 48 -2.82 -14.34 -0.17
N ASN A 49 -2.00 -14.57 -1.18
CA ASN A 49 -1.38 -15.87 -1.41
C ASN A 49 -0.31 -16.19 -0.35
N LEU A 50 0.56 -15.24 -0.02
CA LEU A 50 1.63 -15.47 0.94
C LEU A 50 1.08 -15.71 2.36
N SER A 51 0.02 -15.01 2.75
CA SER A 51 -0.65 -15.25 4.05
C SER A 51 -1.28 -16.64 4.18
N GLN A 52 -1.54 -17.30 3.05
CA GLN A 52 -2.15 -18.64 2.96
C GLN A 52 -1.15 -19.75 2.60
N ASN A 53 0.14 -19.44 2.49
CA ASN A 53 1.16 -20.38 2.02
C ASN A 53 0.89 -20.95 0.61
N THR A 54 0.40 -20.11 -0.29
CA THR A 54 0.06 -20.49 -1.68
C THR A 54 0.75 -19.63 -2.73
N LEU A 55 1.68 -18.74 -2.30
CA LEU A 55 2.33 -17.78 -3.21
C LEU A 55 3.07 -18.48 -4.34
N ARG A 56 3.99 -19.39 -4.03
CA ARG A 56 4.78 -20.10 -5.04
C ARG A 56 3.93 -20.96 -5.96
N LYS A 57 2.82 -21.50 -5.45
CA LYS A 57 1.88 -22.29 -6.21
C LYS A 57 1.07 -21.46 -7.21
N ASN A 58 0.58 -20.30 -6.77
CA ASN A 58 -0.37 -19.49 -7.55
C ASN A 58 0.30 -18.38 -8.34
N MET A 59 1.53 -18.02 -7.99
CA MET A 59 2.32 -16.98 -8.65
C MET A 59 3.72 -17.53 -9.02
N PRO A 60 3.79 -18.48 -9.97
CA PRO A 60 5.07 -19.03 -10.41
C PRO A 60 5.94 -17.93 -11.02
N VAL A 61 7.26 -18.01 -10.78
CA VAL A 61 8.21 -17.04 -11.33
C VAL A 61 8.58 -17.46 -12.76
N GLU A 62 8.30 -16.58 -13.71
CA GLU A 62 8.76 -16.71 -15.08
C GLU A 62 10.04 -15.87 -15.26
N THR A 63 11.05 -16.45 -15.88
CA THR A 63 12.30 -15.77 -16.19
C THR A 63 12.66 -15.98 -17.66
N PHE A 64 13.31 -14.98 -18.24
CA PHE A 64 13.86 -15.12 -19.58
C PHE A 64 15.07 -16.08 -19.55
N ASP A 65 14.95 -17.22 -20.22
CA ASP A 65 15.95 -18.30 -20.19
C ASP A 65 17.26 -17.97 -20.93
N GLY A 66 17.32 -16.86 -21.66
CA GLY A 66 18.50 -16.43 -22.43
C GLY A 66 19.63 -15.82 -21.58
N LEU A 67 19.46 -15.68 -20.28
CA LEU A 67 20.48 -15.17 -19.37
C LEU A 67 20.93 -16.28 -18.41
N ASN A 68 22.23 -16.53 -18.33
CA ASN A 68 22.84 -17.50 -17.40
C ASN A 68 22.47 -17.29 -15.92
N ASN A 69 21.81 -16.18 -15.57
CA ASN A 69 21.40 -15.80 -14.23
C ASN A 69 19.91 -16.09 -13.92
N GLY A 70 19.17 -16.78 -14.82
CA GLY A 70 17.73 -17.04 -14.64
C GLY A 70 17.41 -17.73 -13.32
N ASN A 71 18.23 -18.69 -12.88
CA ASN A 71 18.03 -19.44 -11.65
C ASN A 71 18.24 -18.58 -10.39
N THR A 72 19.21 -17.66 -10.39
CA THR A 72 19.46 -16.80 -9.22
C THR A 72 18.33 -15.80 -9.04
N ARG A 73 17.80 -15.22 -10.11
CA ARG A 73 16.66 -14.29 -10.06
C ARG A 73 15.37 -14.96 -9.60
N LYS A 74 15.11 -16.20 -10.02
CA LYS A 74 13.95 -16.99 -9.55
C LYS A 74 13.93 -17.11 -8.02
N ASN A 75 15.11 -17.24 -7.41
CA ASN A 75 15.21 -17.43 -5.96
C ASN A 75 14.88 -16.17 -5.16
N VAL A 76 15.07 -14.98 -5.72
CA VAL A 76 14.87 -13.70 -5.01
C VAL A 76 13.62 -12.94 -5.44
N THR A 77 12.94 -13.35 -6.52
CA THR A 77 11.80 -12.60 -7.07
C THR A 77 10.68 -12.40 -6.06
N HIS A 78 10.29 -13.45 -5.31
CA HIS A 78 9.24 -13.33 -4.31
C HIS A 78 9.69 -12.48 -3.09
N LEU A 79 10.95 -12.59 -2.70
CA LEU A 79 11.53 -11.76 -1.64
C LEU A 79 11.56 -10.28 -2.06
N GLU A 80 11.96 -10.01 -3.30
CA GLU A 80 11.97 -8.66 -3.85
C GLU A 80 10.54 -8.09 -3.96
N ALA A 81 9.58 -8.89 -4.40
CA ALA A 81 8.16 -8.48 -4.44
C ALA A 81 7.63 -8.14 -3.04
N LEU A 82 7.94 -8.97 -2.03
CA LEU A 82 7.57 -8.72 -0.64
C LEU A 82 8.22 -7.44 -0.12
N GLY A 83 9.54 -7.29 -0.27
CA GLY A 83 10.28 -6.14 0.24
C GLY A 83 9.80 -4.82 -0.36
N ARG A 84 9.71 -4.74 -1.69
CA ARG A 84 9.26 -3.53 -2.39
C ARG A 84 7.80 -3.17 -2.08
N SER A 85 6.92 -4.16 -2.03
CA SER A 85 5.51 -3.90 -1.69
C SER A 85 5.37 -3.46 -0.24
N PHE A 86 6.11 -4.07 0.70
CA PHE A 86 6.08 -3.69 2.11
C PHE A 86 6.59 -2.27 2.33
N ASP A 87 7.71 -1.90 1.70
CA ASP A 87 8.24 -0.53 1.74
C ASP A 87 7.19 0.46 1.22
N GLY A 88 6.56 0.17 0.09
CA GLY A 88 5.56 1.05 -0.53
C GLY A 88 4.29 1.25 0.30
N ILE A 89 3.88 0.28 1.13
CA ILE A 89 2.64 0.37 1.91
C ILE A 89 2.86 0.66 3.40
N SER A 90 4.09 0.59 3.90
CA SER A 90 4.42 0.70 5.32
C SER A 90 3.88 1.99 5.96
N ALA A 91 4.04 3.12 5.29
CA ALA A 91 3.52 4.41 5.76
C ALA A 91 1.99 4.42 5.86
N TRP A 92 1.29 3.78 4.93
CA TRP A 92 -0.17 3.65 4.96
C TRP A 92 -0.64 2.73 6.09
N LEU A 93 0.03 1.59 6.29
CA LEU A 93 -0.28 0.67 7.39
C LEU A 93 -0.07 1.30 8.77
N ASN A 94 0.87 2.23 8.89
CA ASN A 94 1.20 2.91 10.15
C ASN A 94 0.26 4.07 10.50
N LEU A 95 -0.74 4.38 9.67
CA LEU A 95 -1.74 5.38 10.03
C LEU A 95 -2.59 4.91 11.22
N PRO A 96 -3.06 5.83 12.08
CA PRO A 96 -3.94 5.48 13.19
C PRO A 96 -5.17 4.68 12.72
N PRO A 97 -5.64 3.71 13.53
CA PRO A 97 -6.88 2.99 13.22
C PRO A 97 -8.07 3.96 13.21
N ASP A 98 -9.01 3.72 12.29
CA ASP A 98 -10.27 4.46 12.18
C ASP A 98 -11.38 3.56 11.61
N ASP A 99 -12.63 3.98 11.75
CA ASP A 99 -13.81 3.21 11.35
C ASP A 99 -14.23 3.44 9.88
N THR A 100 -13.43 4.16 9.10
CA THR A 100 -13.70 4.37 7.68
C THR A 100 -13.49 3.09 6.87
N GLU A 101 -14.04 3.04 5.65
CA GLU A 101 -13.76 1.93 4.71
C GLU A 101 -12.25 1.75 4.47
N GLU A 102 -11.50 2.85 4.38
CA GLU A 102 -10.05 2.80 4.26
C GLU A 102 -9.39 2.24 5.54
N GLY A 103 -9.88 2.62 6.72
CA GLY A 103 -9.40 2.09 8.01
C GLY A 103 -9.64 0.58 8.13
N GLN A 104 -10.80 0.10 7.72
CA GLN A 104 -11.11 -1.35 7.68
C GLN A 104 -10.23 -2.10 6.68
N LEU A 105 -9.99 -1.55 5.50
CA LEU A 105 -9.03 -2.10 4.54
C LEU A 105 -7.63 -2.16 5.14
N ARG A 106 -7.17 -1.11 5.78
CA ARG A 106 -5.87 -1.04 6.44
C ARG A 106 -5.72 -2.13 7.51
N ALA A 107 -6.73 -2.32 8.36
CA ALA A 107 -6.74 -3.39 9.36
C ALA A 107 -6.66 -4.77 8.72
N LYS A 108 -7.43 -5.02 7.64
CA LYS A 108 -7.34 -6.26 6.85
C LYS A 108 -5.92 -6.50 6.35
N TYR A 109 -5.32 -5.51 5.68
CA TYR A 109 -3.98 -5.68 5.08
C TYR A 109 -2.88 -5.75 6.13
N THR A 110 -3.00 -5.08 7.27
CA THR A 110 -2.10 -5.28 8.41
C THR A 110 -2.06 -6.75 8.83
N ASN A 111 -3.21 -7.38 8.97
CA ASN A 111 -3.30 -8.82 9.31
C ASN A 111 -2.70 -9.72 8.22
N LEU A 112 -2.95 -9.43 6.94
CA LEU A 112 -2.37 -10.19 5.82
C LEU A 112 -0.85 -10.05 5.79
N VAL A 113 -0.32 -8.84 5.97
CA VAL A 113 1.11 -8.55 5.98
C VAL A 113 1.81 -9.28 7.13
N VAL A 114 1.27 -9.22 8.35
CA VAL A 114 1.85 -9.94 9.51
C VAL A 114 1.92 -11.44 9.25
N LYS A 115 0.85 -12.06 8.75
CA LYS A 115 0.84 -13.49 8.38
C LYS A 115 1.82 -13.79 7.26
N SER A 116 1.89 -12.91 6.26
CA SER A 116 2.80 -13.07 5.12
C SER A 116 4.26 -13.04 5.56
N ILE A 117 4.63 -12.11 6.43
CA ILE A 117 5.98 -12.05 6.98
C ILE A 117 6.29 -13.31 7.80
N ALA A 118 5.35 -13.75 8.66
CA ALA A 118 5.52 -14.98 9.43
C ALA A 118 5.77 -16.20 8.54
N ASN A 119 5.02 -16.34 7.43
CA ASN A 119 5.21 -17.43 6.48
C ASN A 119 6.52 -17.28 5.69
N ALA A 120 6.88 -16.07 5.30
CA ALA A 120 8.11 -15.82 4.54
C ALA A 120 9.38 -16.17 5.32
N VAL A 121 9.37 -16.00 6.64
CA VAL A 121 10.54 -16.26 7.50
C VAL A 121 10.52 -17.65 8.18
N ASN A 122 9.42 -18.39 8.06
CA ASN A 122 9.31 -19.73 8.65
C ASN A 122 9.91 -20.77 7.70
N PRO A 123 11.00 -21.48 8.09
CA PRO A 123 11.63 -22.51 7.25
C PRO A 123 10.69 -23.68 6.86
N GLU A 124 9.66 -23.96 7.66
CA GLU A 124 8.67 -25.00 7.39
C GLU A 124 7.56 -24.57 6.40
N SER A 125 7.51 -23.26 6.06
CA SER A 125 6.55 -22.73 5.11
C SER A 125 6.91 -23.11 3.67
N PRO A 126 5.96 -23.56 2.83
CA PRO A 126 6.19 -23.75 1.41
C PRO A 126 6.57 -22.46 0.68
N ASP A 127 6.25 -21.31 1.27
CA ASP A 127 6.57 -19.98 0.75
C ASP A 127 7.77 -19.33 1.46
N TYR A 128 8.56 -20.12 2.21
CA TYR A 128 9.79 -19.64 2.85
C TYR A 128 10.69 -18.91 1.86
N MET A 129 11.14 -17.74 2.24
CA MET A 129 12.05 -16.91 1.45
C MET A 129 13.47 -17.01 2.03
N ARG A 130 14.44 -17.38 1.19
CA ARG A 130 15.85 -17.42 1.60
C ARG A 130 16.38 -15.99 1.69
N PHE A 131 16.84 -15.65 2.87
CA PHE A 131 17.52 -14.38 3.15
C PHE A 131 19.06 -14.52 3.10
N ASP A 132 19.55 -15.76 2.96
CA ASP A 132 20.95 -16.14 2.94
C ASP A 132 21.31 -16.87 1.63
N GLY A 133 22.57 -16.79 1.22
CA GLY A 133 23.13 -17.55 0.10
C GLY A 133 23.34 -16.75 -1.19
N PRO A 134 23.93 -17.38 -2.23
CA PRO A 134 24.25 -16.73 -3.51
C PRO A 134 22.96 -16.22 -4.16
N GLY A 135 22.84 -14.93 -4.32
CA GLY A 135 21.64 -14.25 -4.86
C GLY A 135 20.68 -13.71 -3.80
N GLY A 136 20.93 -13.93 -2.51
CA GLY A 136 20.36 -13.10 -1.45
C GLY A 136 20.99 -11.71 -1.57
N GLN A 137 20.15 -10.66 -1.59
CA GLN A 137 20.71 -9.31 -1.47
C GLN A 137 21.25 -9.12 -0.06
N PRO A 138 22.41 -8.41 0.09
CA PRO A 138 22.93 -8.05 1.38
C PRO A 138 21.99 -7.12 2.13
#